data_b18f79b425bbad824de8d7a73ee232a0
#
_entry.id   b18f79b425bbad824de8d7a73ee232a0
#
_cell.length_a   1.000
_cell.length_b   1.000
_cell.length_c   1.000
_cell.angle_alpha   90.00
_cell.angle_beta   90.00
_cell.angle_gamma   90.00
#
_symmetry.space_group_name_H-M   'P 1'
#
loop_
_entity.id
_entity.type
_entity.pdbx_description
1 polymer ?
#
loop_
_entity_poly.entity_id
_entity_poly.type
_entity_poly.pdbx_seq_one_letter_code
_entity_poly.pdbx_strand_id
1 'polypeptide(L)'
;MKKQKPKRTVYVYRYTLFDVVLASPSVPLAEHLRRHQLTRMHQGLEAMEKAPVPTTDDWRVVSDAVNLMETLVNNGPWLDCDGDPVEITDASGLLQDAVTAMAMAGKRHKSGNNIRLDGAGIQAVRSVLADYGDLLEVLPARTMIKAHRETERRIHEILAGKKKPHDVEVMEL
;
A
#
# COMPACT_ATOMS: atom_id res chain seq x y z
N MET A 1 -21.51 23.83 -50.25
CA MET A 1 -20.66 23.42 -49.11
C MET A 1 -21.26 22.19 -48.44
N LYS A 2 -20.63 21.02 -48.51
CA LYS A 2 -21.08 19.80 -47.81
C LYS A 2 -20.63 19.86 -46.35
N LYS A 3 -21.58 19.96 -45.40
CA LYS A 3 -21.28 19.88 -43.96
C LYS A 3 -20.69 18.51 -43.64
N GLN A 4 -19.43 18.45 -43.22
CA GLN A 4 -18.82 17.21 -42.66
C GLN A 4 -19.53 16.85 -41.36
N LYS A 5 -20.08 15.62 -41.29
CA LYS A 5 -20.62 15.07 -40.05
C LYS A 5 -19.48 14.90 -39.04
N PRO A 6 -19.68 15.28 -37.77
CA PRO A 6 -18.67 15.08 -36.73
C PRO A 6 -18.31 13.59 -36.63
N LYS A 7 -17.00 13.30 -36.61
CA LYS A 7 -16.51 11.94 -36.36
C LYS A 7 -16.93 11.53 -34.95
N ARG A 8 -17.74 10.49 -34.86
CA ARG A 8 -18.13 9.90 -33.58
C ARG A 8 -16.91 9.22 -32.98
N THR A 9 -16.34 9.76 -31.91
CA THR A 9 -15.26 9.10 -31.17
C THR A 9 -15.87 7.94 -30.41
N VAL A 10 -15.57 6.72 -30.85
CA VAL A 10 -15.96 5.51 -30.13
C VAL A 10 -14.92 5.30 -29.02
N TYR A 11 -15.32 5.54 -27.79
CA TYR A 11 -14.51 5.16 -26.62
C TYR A 11 -14.60 3.65 -26.48
N VAL A 12 -13.53 2.94 -26.86
CA VAL A 12 -13.38 1.52 -26.54
C VAL A 12 -12.97 1.43 -25.09
N TYR A 13 -13.90 1.08 -24.21
CA TYR A 13 -13.62 0.79 -22.84
C TYR A 13 -12.75 -0.48 -22.79
N ARG A 14 -11.48 -0.34 -22.45
CA ARG A 14 -10.61 -1.47 -22.19
C ARG A 14 -10.78 -1.84 -20.73
N TYR A 15 -11.46 -2.94 -20.47
CA TYR A 15 -11.48 -3.55 -19.15
C TYR A 15 -10.04 -3.90 -18.75
N THR A 16 -9.62 -3.42 -17.63
CA THR A 16 -8.34 -3.81 -17.02
C THR A 16 -8.57 -5.05 -16.17
N LEU A 17 -7.50 -5.78 -15.85
CA LEU A 17 -7.57 -6.88 -14.88
C LEU A 17 -8.24 -6.45 -13.56
N PHE A 18 -8.10 -5.20 -13.22
CA PHE A 18 -8.75 -4.55 -12.09
C PHE A 18 -10.27 -4.50 -12.19
N ASP A 19 -10.81 -4.18 -13.36
CA ASP A 19 -12.27 -4.11 -13.54
C ASP A 19 -12.87 -5.51 -13.37
N VAL A 20 -12.15 -6.54 -13.81
CA VAL A 20 -12.52 -7.95 -13.61
C VAL A 20 -12.54 -8.29 -12.12
N VAL A 21 -11.54 -7.89 -11.36
CA VAL A 21 -11.47 -8.17 -9.91
C VAL A 21 -12.53 -7.37 -9.14
N LEU A 22 -12.83 -6.12 -9.54
CA LEU A 22 -13.91 -5.34 -8.94
C LEU A 22 -15.30 -5.92 -9.22
N ALA A 23 -15.46 -6.63 -10.34
CA ALA A 23 -16.68 -7.38 -10.67
C ALA A 23 -16.74 -8.75 -10.00
N SER A 24 -15.66 -9.21 -9.38
CA SER A 24 -15.58 -10.50 -8.71
C SER A 24 -16.38 -10.54 -7.39
N PRO A 25 -16.80 -11.73 -6.93
CA PRO A 25 -17.45 -11.86 -5.64
C PRO A 25 -16.65 -11.22 -4.50
N SER A 26 -17.36 -10.76 -3.49
CA SER A 26 -16.76 -10.13 -2.30
C SER A 26 -16.21 -11.21 -1.37
N VAL A 27 -15.07 -11.77 -1.73
CA VAL A 27 -14.39 -12.81 -0.96
C VAL A 27 -12.98 -12.38 -0.59
N PRO A 28 -12.42 -12.87 0.51
CA PRO A 28 -11.03 -12.63 0.87
C PRO A 28 -10.07 -13.09 -0.25
N LEU A 29 -8.88 -12.52 -0.25
CA LEU A 29 -7.81 -12.95 -1.15
C LEU A 29 -7.50 -14.43 -0.90
N ALA A 30 -7.29 -15.22 -1.96
CA ALA A 30 -6.97 -16.64 -1.83
C ALA A 30 -5.74 -16.87 -0.93
N GLU A 31 -5.78 -17.89 -0.07
CA GLU A 31 -4.77 -18.15 0.96
C GLU A 31 -3.33 -18.17 0.41
N HIS A 32 -3.12 -18.82 -0.74
CA HIS A 32 -1.80 -18.91 -1.34
C HIS A 32 -1.24 -17.53 -1.76
N LEU A 33 -2.11 -16.60 -2.18
CA LEU A 33 -1.72 -15.24 -2.55
C LEU A 33 -1.41 -14.41 -1.29
N ARG A 34 -2.24 -14.52 -0.25
CA ARG A 34 -1.99 -13.87 1.05
C ARG A 34 -0.65 -14.33 1.63
N ARG A 35 -0.44 -15.64 1.67
CA ARG A 35 0.81 -16.23 2.17
C ARG A 35 2.03 -15.76 1.36
N HIS A 36 1.93 -15.72 0.04
CA HIS A 36 3.03 -15.24 -0.81
C HIS A 36 3.36 -13.76 -0.52
N GLN A 37 2.35 -12.92 -0.41
CA GLN A 37 2.50 -11.49 -0.13
C GLN A 37 3.14 -11.26 1.24
N LEU A 38 2.62 -11.88 2.30
CA LEU A 38 3.16 -11.77 3.65
C LEU A 38 4.59 -12.30 3.75
N THR A 39 4.88 -13.43 3.10
CA THR A 39 6.24 -13.99 3.07
C THR A 39 7.24 -12.97 2.51
N ARG A 40 6.93 -12.32 1.39
CA ARG A 40 7.81 -11.30 0.80
C ARG A 40 8.03 -10.11 1.74
N MET A 41 6.98 -9.64 2.42
CA MET A 41 7.05 -8.51 3.35
C MET A 41 7.90 -8.85 4.57
N HIS A 42 7.71 -10.03 5.14
CA HIS A 42 8.53 -10.50 6.26
C HIS A 42 10.00 -10.72 5.86
N GLN A 43 10.27 -11.24 4.67
CA GLN A 43 11.63 -11.37 4.15
C GLN A 43 12.30 -10.00 3.95
N GLY A 44 11.56 -9.01 3.42
CA GLY A 44 12.04 -7.64 3.30
C GLY A 44 12.37 -7.02 4.66
N LEU A 45 11.48 -7.17 5.64
CA LEU A 45 11.74 -6.69 7.01
C LEU A 45 12.94 -7.40 7.64
N GLU A 46 13.06 -8.73 7.48
CA GLU A 46 14.20 -9.48 7.97
C GLU A 46 15.51 -9.03 7.32
N ALA A 47 15.51 -8.74 6.03
CA ALA A 47 16.65 -8.18 5.33
C ALA A 47 17.04 -6.80 5.88
N MET A 48 16.06 -5.91 6.12
CA MET A 48 16.29 -4.59 6.73
C MET A 48 16.82 -4.69 8.17
N GLU A 49 16.51 -5.76 8.89
CA GLU A 49 17.00 -6.03 10.25
C GLU A 49 18.41 -6.62 10.25
N LYS A 50 18.64 -7.65 9.44
CA LYS A 50 19.82 -8.55 9.59
C LYS A 50 20.85 -8.45 8.47
N ALA A 51 20.42 -8.12 7.22
CA ALA A 51 21.35 -8.11 6.10
C ALA A 51 22.44 -7.05 6.28
N PRO A 52 23.70 -7.33 5.91
CA PRO A 52 24.77 -6.33 5.95
C PRO A 52 24.42 -5.08 5.13
N VAL A 53 23.83 -5.28 3.96
CA VAL A 53 23.37 -4.19 3.05
C VAL A 53 21.98 -4.59 2.54
N PRO A 54 20.90 -4.14 3.20
CA PRO A 54 19.54 -4.28 2.67
C PRO A 54 19.38 -3.53 1.35
N THR A 55 18.54 -4.04 0.47
CA THR A 55 18.29 -3.46 -0.84
C THR A 55 17.11 -2.47 -0.81
N THR A 56 17.00 -1.63 -1.85
CA THR A 56 15.82 -0.77 -2.03
C THR A 56 14.56 -1.59 -2.30
N ASP A 57 14.69 -2.79 -2.88
CA ASP A 57 13.55 -3.67 -3.11
C ASP A 57 13.00 -4.25 -1.79
N ASP A 58 13.87 -4.58 -0.83
CA ASP A 58 13.46 -4.97 0.53
C ASP A 58 12.66 -3.84 1.19
N TRP A 59 13.17 -2.60 1.09
CA TRP A 59 12.49 -1.43 1.63
C TRP A 59 11.14 -1.19 0.95
N ARG A 60 11.06 -1.28 -0.39
CA ARG A 60 9.82 -1.04 -1.15
C ARG A 60 8.72 -2.00 -0.74
N VAL A 61 9.03 -3.29 -0.67
CA VAL A 61 8.03 -4.31 -0.31
C VAL A 61 7.42 -4.05 1.07
N VAL A 62 8.25 -3.63 2.04
CA VAL A 62 7.77 -3.28 3.38
C VAL A 62 7.02 -1.94 3.38
N SER A 63 7.54 -0.95 2.66
CA SER A 63 6.91 0.36 2.52
C SER A 63 5.52 0.29 1.90
N ASP A 64 5.33 -0.58 0.89
CA ASP A 64 4.03 -0.78 0.25
C ASP A 64 2.98 -1.26 1.27
N ALA A 65 3.34 -2.19 2.17
CA ALA A 65 2.43 -2.66 3.22
C ALA A 65 2.09 -1.54 4.23
N VAL A 66 3.10 -0.79 4.69
CA VAL A 66 2.90 0.31 5.64
C VAL A 66 2.05 1.42 5.03
N ASN A 67 2.30 1.82 3.79
CA ASN A 67 1.51 2.82 3.07
C ASN A 67 0.06 2.37 2.84
N LEU A 68 -0.14 1.07 2.59
CA LEU A 68 -1.47 0.52 2.42
C LEU A 68 -2.24 0.50 3.74
N MET A 69 -1.58 0.11 4.85
CA MET A 69 -2.17 0.19 6.19
C MET A 69 -2.56 1.62 6.55
N GLU A 70 -1.69 2.60 6.28
CA GLU A 70 -2.00 4.01 6.48
C GLU A 70 -3.24 4.44 5.66
N THR A 71 -3.37 3.96 4.43
CA THR A 71 -4.55 4.23 3.60
C THR A 71 -5.80 3.56 4.16
N LEU A 72 -5.70 2.30 4.60
CA LEU A 72 -6.82 1.57 5.18
C LEU A 72 -7.35 2.24 6.45
N VAL A 73 -6.46 2.70 7.32
CA VAL A 73 -6.84 3.38 8.56
C VAL A 73 -7.42 4.78 8.31
N ASN A 74 -6.85 5.55 7.39
CA ASN A 74 -7.18 6.97 7.26
C ASN A 74 -8.29 7.28 6.24
N ASN A 75 -8.61 6.37 5.32
CA ASN A 75 -9.52 6.64 4.20
C ASN A 75 -10.80 5.79 4.20
N GLY A 76 -11.15 5.14 5.34
CA GLY A 76 -12.41 4.40 5.52
C GLY A 76 -13.66 5.30 5.45
N PRO A 77 -14.85 4.73 5.54
CA PRO A 77 -15.08 3.30 5.77
C PRO A 77 -14.85 2.44 4.52
N TRP A 78 -14.46 1.21 4.74
CA TRP A 78 -14.29 0.19 3.71
C TRP A 78 -15.47 -0.79 3.74
N LEU A 79 -15.61 -1.64 2.71
CA LEU A 79 -16.65 -2.67 2.71
C LEU A 79 -16.02 -4.03 3.04
N ASP A 80 -16.67 -4.77 3.92
CA ASP A 80 -16.33 -6.15 4.22
C ASP A 80 -16.86 -7.14 3.17
N CYS A 81 -16.82 -8.44 3.48
CA CYS A 81 -17.27 -9.50 2.58
C CYS A 81 -18.78 -9.50 2.35
N ASP A 82 -19.56 -9.03 3.32
CA ASP A 82 -21.01 -8.95 3.26
C ASP A 82 -21.49 -7.65 2.61
N GLY A 83 -20.58 -6.70 2.42
CA GLY A 83 -20.82 -5.39 1.82
C GLY A 83 -21.16 -4.31 2.85
N ASP A 84 -20.98 -4.63 4.12
CA ASP A 84 -21.21 -3.69 5.21
C ASP A 84 -20.00 -2.76 5.41
N PRO A 85 -20.24 -1.50 5.81
CA PRO A 85 -19.16 -0.57 6.07
C PRO A 85 -18.40 -0.97 7.36
N VAL A 86 -17.08 -1.02 7.24
CA VAL A 86 -16.18 -1.31 8.36
C VAL A 86 -15.14 -0.21 8.48
N GLU A 87 -14.90 0.26 9.71
CA GLU A 87 -13.78 1.12 10.05
C GLU A 87 -12.58 0.27 10.47
N ILE A 88 -11.43 0.57 9.87
CA ILE A 88 -10.18 -0.09 10.21
C ILE A 88 -9.39 0.86 11.09
N THR A 89 -8.95 0.36 12.23
CA THR A 89 -8.17 1.11 13.20
C THR A 89 -6.74 0.58 13.29
N ASP A 90 -5.82 1.40 13.72
CA ASP A 90 -4.46 0.98 14.09
C ASP A 90 -4.53 0.24 15.43
N ALA A 91 -4.68 -1.07 15.38
CA ALA A 91 -4.84 -1.90 16.57
C ALA A 91 -3.59 -1.91 17.45
N SER A 92 -2.42 -1.82 16.85
CA SER A 92 -1.14 -1.77 17.56
C SER A 92 -0.80 -0.39 18.12
N GLY A 93 -1.39 0.67 17.58
CA GLY A 93 -1.03 2.08 17.88
C GLY A 93 0.35 2.48 17.35
N LEU A 94 0.98 1.67 16.48
CA LEU A 94 2.35 1.84 16.02
C LEU A 94 2.46 2.25 14.53
N LEU A 95 1.33 2.49 13.86
CA LEU A 95 1.33 2.80 12.44
C LEU A 95 2.14 4.06 12.12
N GLN A 96 1.95 5.13 12.89
CA GLN A 96 2.68 6.38 12.69
C GLN A 96 4.19 6.21 12.91
N ASP A 97 4.58 5.39 13.89
CA ASP A 97 5.98 5.09 14.16
C ASP A 97 6.59 4.28 13.01
N ALA A 98 5.87 3.30 12.47
CA ALA A 98 6.28 2.52 11.30
C ALA A 98 6.46 3.41 10.05
N VAL A 99 5.50 4.29 9.75
CA VAL A 99 5.58 5.25 8.66
C VAL A 99 6.82 6.14 8.82
N THR A 100 7.04 6.68 10.01
CA THR A 100 8.19 7.54 10.31
C THR A 100 9.51 6.78 10.16
N ALA A 101 9.60 5.55 10.67
CA ALA A 101 10.80 4.72 10.57
C ALA A 101 11.14 4.39 9.11
N MET A 102 10.14 4.03 8.28
CA MET A 102 10.32 3.76 6.86
C MET A 102 10.80 5.02 6.11
N ALA A 103 10.20 6.18 6.38
CA ALA A 103 10.61 7.46 5.82
C ALA A 103 12.06 7.82 6.19
N MET A 104 12.43 7.66 7.46
CA MET A 104 13.79 7.93 7.93
C MET A 104 14.83 6.98 7.32
N ALA A 105 14.48 5.70 7.11
CA ALA A 105 15.35 4.74 6.42
C ALA A 105 15.62 5.16 4.98
N GLY A 106 14.59 5.56 4.24
CA GLY A 106 14.73 6.06 2.88
C GLY A 106 15.54 7.36 2.80
N LYS A 107 15.34 8.32 3.72
CA LYS A 107 16.14 9.56 3.80
C LYS A 107 17.63 9.26 4.03
N ARG A 108 17.94 8.30 4.92
CA ARG A 108 19.33 7.87 5.14
C ARG A 108 19.94 7.28 3.86
N HIS A 109 19.18 6.47 3.13
CA HIS A 109 19.63 5.90 1.87
C HIS A 109 19.96 6.98 0.83
N LYS A 110 19.07 7.96 0.64
CA LYS A 110 19.31 9.11 -0.26
C LYS A 110 20.55 9.91 0.13
N SER A 111 20.93 9.92 1.39
CA SER A 111 22.16 10.54 1.88
C SER A 111 23.40 9.66 1.79
N GLY A 112 23.32 8.54 1.06
CA GLY A 112 24.44 7.60 0.86
C GLY A 112 24.69 6.63 2.03
N ASN A 113 23.76 6.53 2.97
CA ASN A 113 23.84 5.63 4.10
C ASN A 113 23.00 4.36 3.90
N ASN A 114 23.10 3.44 4.86
CA ASN A 114 22.34 2.19 4.81
C ASN A 114 20.84 2.43 5.06
N ILE A 115 19.98 1.69 4.33
CA ILE A 115 18.52 1.76 4.41
C ILE A 115 17.93 1.01 5.63
N ARG A 116 18.72 0.53 6.56
CA ARG A 116 18.29 -0.21 7.75
C ARG A 116 17.30 0.56 8.62
N LEU A 117 16.43 -0.18 9.29
CA LEU A 117 15.64 0.33 10.40
C LEU A 117 16.43 0.27 11.72
N ASP A 118 16.09 1.13 12.66
CA ASP A 118 16.51 0.99 14.06
C ASP A 118 15.62 -0.02 14.80
N GLY A 119 15.97 -0.35 16.04
CA GLY A 119 15.25 -1.37 16.80
C GLY A 119 13.79 -1.01 17.06
N ALA A 120 13.47 0.26 17.32
CA ALA A 120 12.11 0.74 17.51
C ALA A 120 11.31 0.67 16.21
N GLY A 121 11.90 1.11 15.10
CA GLY A 121 11.30 1.04 13.77
C GLY A 121 11.00 -0.39 13.32
N ILE A 122 11.92 -1.34 13.62
CA ILE A 122 11.69 -2.78 13.34
C ILE A 122 10.46 -3.29 14.11
N GLN A 123 10.31 -2.95 15.38
CA GLN A 123 9.17 -3.38 16.20
C GLN A 123 7.86 -2.76 15.70
N ALA A 124 7.86 -1.48 15.39
CA ALA A 124 6.68 -0.79 14.85
C ALA A 124 6.24 -1.41 13.51
N VAL A 125 7.17 -1.60 12.57
CA VAL A 125 6.86 -2.23 11.27
C VAL A 125 6.40 -3.67 11.45
N ARG A 126 7.00 -4.45 12.35
CA ARG A 126 6.59 -5.82 12.63
C ARG A 126 5.14 -5.90 13.12
N SER A 127 4.73 -4.99 14.01
CA SER A 127 3.35 -4.91 14.51
C SER A 127 2.38 -4.54 13.38
N VAL A 128 2.72 -3.55 12.56
CA VAL A 128 1.90 -3.16 11.41
C VAL A 128 1.75 -4.28 10.39
N LEU A 129 2.80 -5.08 10.14
CA LEU A 129 2.71 -6.24 9.25
C LEU A 129 1.84 -7.37 9.84
N ALA A 130 1.79 -7.52 11.17
CA ALA A 130 0.86 -8.45 11.82
C ALA A 130 -0.59 -7.98 11.62
N ASP A 131 -0.91 -6.72 11.95
CA ASP A 131 -2.24 -6.13 11.73
C ASP A 131 -2.66 -6.23 10.25
N TYR A 132 -1.73 -6.00 9.32
CA TYR A 132 -1.97 -6.17 7.89
C TYR A 132 -2.31 -7.61 7.52
N GLY A 133 -1.61 -8.58 8.11
CA GLY A 133 -1.89 -10.01 7.94
C GLY A 133 -3.32 -10.37 8.33
N ASP A 134 -3.77 -9.89 9.47
CA ASP A 134 -5.13 -10.10 9.97
C ASP A 134 -6.18 -9.48 9.02
N LEU A 135 -5.93 -8.29 8.51
CA LEU A 135 -6.81 -7.63 7.54
C LEU A 135 -6.91 -8.39 6.21
N LEU A 136 -5.82 -9.00 5.75
CA LEU A 136 -5.84 -9.84 4.54
C LEU A 136 -6.72 -11.08 4.68
N GLU A 137 -6.99 -11.54 5.91
CA GLU A 137 -7.86 -12.69 6.18
C GLU A 137 -9.35 -12.33 6.14
N VAL A 138 -9.69 -11.10 6.52
CA VAL A 138 -11.10 -10.69 6.71
C VAL A 138 -11.60 -9.76 5.61
N LEU A 139 -10.74 -8.97 4.98
CA LEU A 139 -11.16 -8.03 3.94
C LEU A 139 -11.29 -8.70 2.58
N PRO A 140 -12.33 -8.37 1.80
CA PRO A 140 -12.46 -8.86 0.44
C PRO A 140 -11.34 -8.33 -0.46
N ALA A 141 -10.91 -9.15 -1.41
CA ALA A 141 -9.88 -8.81 -2.38
C ALA A 141 -10.15 -7.47 -3.09
N ARG A 142 -11.41 -7.18 -3.43
CA ARG A 142 -11.79 -5.91 -4.06
C ARG A 142 -11.57 -4.69 -3.15
N THR A 143 -11.76 -4.81 -1.83
CA THR A 143 -11.48 -3.76 -0.86
C THR A 143 -9.98 -3.49 -0.80
N MET A 144 -9.16 -4.54 -0.73
CA MET A 144 -7.70 -4.43 -0.76
C MET A 144 -7.22 -3.75 -2.05
N ILE A 145 -7.80 -4.09 -3.20
CA ILE A 145 -7.46 -3.47 -4.49
C ILE A 145 -7.85 -1.99 -4.52
N LYS A 146 -9.02 -1.63 -3.99
CA LYS A 146 -9.42 -0.22 -3.88
C LYS A 146 -8.45 0.57 -3.00
N ALA A 147 -8.06 0.00 -1.86
CA ALA A 147 -7.09 0.61 -0.96
C ALA A 147 -5.73 0.80 -1.65
N HIS A 148 -5.23 -0.18 -2.40
CA HIS A 148 -4.01 -0.04 -3.21
C HIS A 148 -4.10 1.11 -4.21
N ARG A 149 -5.20 1.20 -4.97
CA ARG A 149 -5.40 2.31 -5.92
C ARG A 149 -5.43 3.67 -5.25
N GLU A 150 -6.06 3.75 -4.09
CA GLU A 150 -6.11 4.99 -3.32
C GLU A 150 -4.71 5.36 -2.80
N THR A 151 -3.92 4.38 -2.37
CA THR A 151 -2.52 4.57 -1.99
C THR A 151 -1.70 5.10 -3.16
N GLU A 152 -1.78 4.46 -4.33
CA GLU A 152 -1.09 4.92 -5.55
C GLU A 152 -1.53 6.32 -5.96
N ARG A 153 -2.84 6.60 -5.94
CA ARG A 153 -3.37 7.93 -6.26
C ARG A 153 -2.80 8.99 -5.32
N ARG A 154 -2.78 8.72 -4.01
CA ARG A 154 -2.24 9.61 -2.99
C ARG A 154 -0.75 9.88 -3.22
N ILE A 155 0.03 8.84 -3.48
CA ILE A 155 1.47 8.95 -3.78
C ILE A 155 1.68 9.83 -5.02
N HIS A 156 0.97 9.58 -6.10
CA HIS A 156 1.07 10.39 -7.32
C HIS A 156 0.67 11.84 -7.12
N GLU A 157 -0.37 12.12 -6.31
CA GLU A 157 -0.78 13.49 -6.00
C GLU A 157 0.28 14.25 -5.19
N ILE A 158 0.94 13.56 -4.25
CA ILE A 158 2.04 14.13 -3.45
C ILE A 158 3.25 14.42 -4.35
N LEU A 159 3.67 13.45 -5.18
CA LEU A 159 4.79 13.63 -6.12
C LEU A 159 4.52 14.74 -7.15
N ALA A 160 3.27 14.91 -7.57
CA ALA A 160 2.86 15.99 -8.46
C ALA A 160 2.73 17.36 -7.75
N GLY A 161 3.00 17.45 -6.44
CA GLY A 161 2.88 18.67 -5.64
C GLY A 161 1.43 19.16 -5.44
N LYS A 162 0.43 18.32 -5.73
CA LYS A 162 -0.99 18.66 -5.58
C LYS A 162 -1.49 18.54 -4.14
N LYS A 163 -0.85 17.70 -3.35
CA LYS A 163 -1.09 17.57 -1.90
C LYS A 163 0.22 17.77 -1.17
N LYS A 164 0.16 18.51 -0.07
CA LYS A 164 1.26 18.51 0.90
C LYS A 164 1.11 17.23 1.74
N PRO A 165 2.17 16.44 1.89
CA PRO A 165 2.15 15.34 2.82
C PRO A 165 1.92 15.93 4.22
N HIS A 166 0.88 15.49 4.92
CA HIS A 166 0.79 15.70 6.36
C HIS A 166 1.84 14.78 6.99
N ASP A 167 2.98 15.33 7.36
CA ASP A 167 4.06 14.66 8.08
C ASP A 167 4.78 13.48 7.38
N VAL A 168 4.37 13.06 6.19
CA VAL A 168 4.99 11.96 5.43
C VAL A 168 5.57 12.46 4.12
N GLU A 169 6.86 12.29 3.92
CA GLU A 169 7.52 12.52 2.63
C GLU A 169 7.42 11.26 1.76
N VAL A 170 6.80 11.38 0.61
CA VAL A 170 6.91 10.35 -0.44
C VAL A 170 8.30 10.41 -1.03
N MET A 171 9.01 9.29 -0.99
CA MET A 171 10.36 9.18 -1.53
C MET A 171 10.37 8.24 -2.73
N GLU A 172 10.90 8.74 -3.85
CA GLU A 172 11.35 7.90 -4.94
C GLU A 172 12.76 7.39 -4.61
N LEU A 173 12.88 6.09 -4.52
CA LEU A 173 14.16 5.38 -4.34
C LEU A 173 14.52 4.61 -5.60
#